data_938029c02ccdce1d0edb1ed70020d686
#
_entry.id   938029c02ccdce1d0edb1ed70020d686
#
_cell.length_a   1.000
_cell.length_b   1.000
_cell.length_c   1.000
_cell.angle_alpha   90.00
_cell.angle_beta   90.00
_cell.angle_gamma   90.00
#
_symmetry.space_group_name_H-M   'P 1'
#
loop_
_entity.id
_entity.type
_entity.pdbx_description
1 polymer ?
#
loop_
_entity_poly.entity_id
_entity_poly.type
_entity_poly.pdbx_seq_one_letter_code
_entity_poly.pdbx_strand_id
1 'polypeptide(L)'
;MKRKLLLIPYIFFLIILLIFFYLLILARDPSELPSALLNKNVPKFETESLFNEKKFISSEVFGKEIILVNFFATWCMPCREEHIFIKRFAEEESLKIIGINYKDNNQKTIEWLKKLGNPYSNVILDKNGRIAIDWGVYGIPETFIVDKKGVIKYRQAGPISDEIYKKINLIINEIEK
;
A
#
# COMPACT_ATOMS: atom_id res chain seq x y z
N MET A 1 39.02 -21.18 41.00
CA MET A 1 38.11 -20.02 40.92
C MET A 1 38.23 -19.24 39.59
N LYS A 2 39.43 -18.97 39.04
CA LYS A 2 39.63 -18.16 37.83
C LYS A 2 38.94 -18.68 36.54
N ARG A 3 38.81 -20.02 36.37
CA ARG A 3 38.17 -20.62 35.18
C ARG A 3 36.65 -20.36 35.08
N LYS A 4 35.95 -20.26 36.22
CA LYS A 4 34.51 -19.96 36.24
C LYS A 4 34.21 -18.49 35.88
N LEU A 5 35.14 -17.60 36.22
CA LEU A 5 35.01 -16.16 35.89
C LEU A 5 35.12 -15.89 34.37
N LEU A 6 35.90 -16.71 33.65
CA LEU A 6 36.04 -16.65 32.18
C LEU A 6 34.78 -17.07 31.44
N LEU A 7 33.85 -17.81 32.05
CA LEU A 7 32.59 -18.21 31.44
C LEU A 7 31.49 -17.13 31.50
N ILE A 8 31.63 -16.14 32.38
CA ILE A 8 30.64 -15.09 32.59
C ILE A 8 30.35 -14.31 31.27
N PRO A 9 31.36 -13.84 30.52
CA PRO A 9 31.08 -13.12 29.25
C PRO A 9 30.39 -13.99 28.20
N TYR A 10 30.68 -15.31 28.17
CA TYR A 10 30.01 -16.23 27.22
C TYR A 10 28.54 -16.44 27.59
N ILE A 11 28.24 -16.61 28.90
CA ILE A 11 26.87 -16.75 29.37
C ILE A 11 26.09 -15.47 29.09
N PHE A 12 26.69 -14.31 29.38
CA PHE A 12 26.07 -13.00 29.10
C PHE A 12 25.75 -12.83 27.60
N PHE A 13 26.71 -13.18 26.73
CA PHE A 13 26.51 -13.13 25.28
C PHE A 13 25.40 -14.08 24.84
N LEU A 14 25.34 -15.29 25.36
CA LEU A 14 24.29 -16.27 25.05
C LEU A 14 22.90 -15.76 25.46
N ILE A 15 22.80 -15.11 26.63
CA ILE A 15 21.53 -14.51 27.10
C ILE A 15 21.08 -13.39 26.18
N ILE A 16 21.99 -12.51 25.74
CA ILE A 16 21.67 -11.43 24.79
C ILE A 16 21.18 -12.04 23.46
N LEU A 17 21.85 -13.08 22.97
CA LEU A 17 21.50 -13.76 21.73
C LEU A 17 20.10 -14.40 21.82
N LEU A 18 19.79 -15.04 22.93
CA LEU A 18 18.46 -15.63 23.18
C LEU A 18 17.36 -14.54 23.27
N ILE A 19 17.62 -13.43 23.95
CA ILE A 19 16.70 -12.31 24.03
C ILE A 19 16.49 -11.71 22.62
N PHE A 20 17.55 -11.54 21.84
CA PHE A 20 17.47 -11.02 20.48
C PHE A 20 16.60 -11.91 19.58
N PHE A 21 16.84 -13.22 19.59
CA PHE A 21 16.01 -14.17 18.84
C PHE A 21 14.57 -14.21 19.34
N TYR A 22 14.36 -14.16 20.65
CA TYR A 22 13.02 -14.07 21.21
C TYR A 22 12.28 -12.83 20.74
N LEU A 23 12.94 -11.66 20.75
CA LEU A 23 12.36 -10.41 20.26
C LEU A 23 12.09 -10.42 18.75
N LEU A 24 12.95 -11.08 17.95
CA LEU A 24 12.71 -11.27 16.51
C LEU A 24 11.46 -12.12 16.25
N ILE A 25 11.23 -13.17 17.04
CA ILE A 25 10.05 -14.03 16.91
C ILE A 25 8.79 -13.28 17.36
N LEU A 26 8.90 -12.39 18.36
CA LEU A 26 7.79 -11.55 18.80
C LEU A 26 7.59 -10.28 17.93
N ALA A 27 8.50 -9.98 17.03
CA ALA A 27 8.39 -8.81 16.16
C ALA A 27 7.08 -8.88 15.39
N ARG A 28 6.22 -7.90 15.61
CA ARG A 28 4.96 -7.76 14.87
C ARG A 28 5.26 -7.54 13.39
N ASP A 29 4.40 -8.06 12.54
CA ASP A 29 4.45 -7.81 11.12
C ASP A 29 4.41 -6.28 10.87
N PRO A 30 5.42 -5.70 10.22
CA PRO A 30 5.44 -4.26 9.93
C PRO A 30 4.25 -3.81 9.07
N SER A 31 3.54 -4.73 8.41
CA SER A 31 2.32 -4.43 7.66
C SER A 31 1.14 -4.02 8.57
N GLU A 32 1.19 -4.33 9.86
CA GLU A 32 0.16 -3.98 10.86
C GLU A 32 0.34 -2.59 11.50
N LEU A 33 1.28 -1.76 11.01
CA LEU A 33 1.44 -0.41 11.52
C LEU A 33 0.17 0.41 11.30
N PRO A 34 -0.47 0.93 12.39
CA PRO A 34 -1.70 1.70 12.24
C PRO A 34 -1.44 2.94 11.38
N SER A 35 -2.19 3.09 10.30
CA SER A 35 -2.15 4.32 9.51
C SER A 35 -2.71 5.47 10.35
N ALA A 36 -1.97 6.58 10.43
CA ALA A 36 -2.45 7.81 11.05
C ALA A 36 -3.70 8.39 10.34
N LEU A 37 -4.01 7.90 9.14
CA LEU A 37 -5.14 8.33 8.32
C LEU A 37 -6.35 7.40 8.36
N LEU A 38 -6.29 6.28 9.08
CA LEU A 38 -7.46 5.41 9.27
C LEU A 38 -8.61 6.21 9.90
N ASN A 39 -9.80 6.09 9.31
CA ASN A 39 -11.01 6.82 9.67
C ASN A 39 -10.92 8.35 9.51
N LYS A 40 -9.97 8.84 8.71
CA LYS A 40 -9.88 10.25 8.30
C LYS A 40 -10.21 10.43 6.83
N ASN A 41 -10.57 11.64 6.48
CA ASN A 41 -10.81 12.01 5.08
C ASN A 41 -9.53 11.90 4.27
N VAL A 42 -9.68 11.52 2.99
CA VAL A 42 -8.63 11.58 1.98
C VAL A 42 -7.98 12.97 1.97
N PRO A 43 -6.64 13.06 1.97
CA PRO A 43 -5.94 14.32 1.80
C PRO A 43 -6.38 15.04 0.52
N LYS A 44 -6.49 16.37 0.58
CA LYS A 44 -6.79 17.20 -0.58
C LYS A 44 -5.52 17.41 -1.39
N PHE A 45 -5.56 17.07 -2.66
CA PHE A 45 -4.46 17.31 -3.60
C PHE A 45 -4.97 17.50 -5.02
N GLU A 46 -4.13 18.09 -5.85
CA GLU A 46 -4.32 18.26 -7.28
C GLU A 46 -3.05 17.82 -8.00
N THR A 47 -3.21 17.04 -9.07
CA THR A 47 -2.08 16.53 -9.85
C THR A 47 -2.48 16.21 -11.28
N GLU A 48 -1.49 15.84 -12.11
CA GLU A 48 -1.70 15.42 -13.49
C GLU A 48 -2.19 13.96 -13.54
N SER A 49 -3.04 13.67 -14.52
CA SER A 49 -3.39 12.31 -14.89
C SER A 49 -2.50 11.84 -16.05
N LEU A 50 -2.13 10.54 -16.05
CA LEU A 50 -1.25 9.97 -17.08
C LEU A 50 -1.92 9.90 -18.46
N PHE A 51 -3.24 9.67 -18.50
CA PHE A 51 -3.99 9.44 -19.72
C PHE A 51 -5.00 10.55 -20.04
N ASN A 52 -5.17 11.53 -19.17
CA ASN A 52 -6.12 12.61 -19.35
C ASN A 52 -5.41 13.97 -19.30
N GLU A 53 -5.80 14.87 -20.18
CA GLU A 53 -5.29 16.25 -20.17
C GLU A 53 -5.79 17.07 -18.99
N LYS A 54 -6.96 16.67 -18.42
CA LYS A 54 -7.53 17.33 -17.26
C LYS A 54 -6.76 16.95 -15.99
N LYS A 55 -6.54 17.94 -15.14
CA LYS A 55 -5.99 17.70 -13.82
C LYS A 55 -6.91 16.82 -12.97
N PHE A 56 -6.31 15.99 -12.16
CA PHE A 56 -7.02 15.21 -11.14
C PHE A 56 -7.16 16.04 -9.88
N ILE A 57 -8.39 16.24 -9.42
CA ILE A 57 -8.71 16.95 -8.18
C ILE A 57 -9.36 15.95 -7.22
N SER A 58 -8.71 15.68 -6.09
CA SER A 58 -9.13 14.63 -5.16
C SER A 58 -10.56 14.85 -4.62
N SER A 59 -10.94 16.09 -4.33
CA SER A 59 -12.27 16.43 -3.81
C SER A 59 -13.42 16.23 -4.81
N GLU A 60 -13.13 16.10 -6.09
CA GLU A 60 -14.13 15.84 -7.13
C GLU A 60 -14.39 14.35 -7.35
N VAL A 61 -13.46 13.51 -6.94
CA VAL A 61 -13.46 12.06 -7.20
C VAL A 61 -13.88 11.27 -5.99
N PHE A 62 -13.27 11.53 -4.84
CA PHE A 62 -13.57 10.83 -3.60
C PHE A 62 -14.90 11.32 -2.98
N GLY A 63 -15.58 10.44 -2.23
CA GLY A 63 -16.83 10.77 -1.54
C GLY A 63 -18.10 10.50 -2.36
N LYS A 64 -18.05 9.68 -3.42
CA LYS A 64 -19.20 9.31 -4.25
C LYS A 64 -19.46 7.81 -4.27
N GLU A 65 -18.41 7.03 -4.26
CA GLU A 65 -18.41 5.57 -4.36
C GLU A 65 -17.24 5.00 -3.56
N ILE A 66 -17.19 3.70 -3.37
CA ILE A 66 -16.03 3.02 -2.79
C ILE A 66 -14.93 3.00 -3.84
N ILE A 67 -13.73 3.41 -3.43
CA ILE A 67 -12.56 3.49 -4.32
C ILE A 67 -11.39 2.75 -3.69
N LEU A 68 -10.77 1.88 -4.46
CA LEU A 68 -9.45 1.33 -4.14
C LEU A 68 -8.38 2.29 -4.65
N VAL A 69 -7.44 2.67 -3.79
CA VAL A 69 -6.31 3.52 -4.16
C VAL A 69 -5.04 2.71 -3.99
N ASN A 70 -4.29 2.53 -5.09
CA ASN A 70 -3.08 1.72 -5.09
C ASN A 70 -1.87 2.58 -5.48
N PHE A 71 -0.86 2.61 -4.61
CA PHE A 71 0.43 3.26 -4.86
C PHE A 71 1.39 2.26 -5.49
N PHE A 72 1.85 2.55 -6.70
CA PHE A 72 2.69 1.65 -7.48
C PHE A 72 3.77 2.38 -8.29
N ALA A 73 4.76 1.61 -8.78
CA ALA A 73 5.72 2.07 -9.78
C ALA A 73 6.23 0.91 -10.63
N THR A 74 6.73 1.21 -11.84
CA THR A 74 7.25 0.20 -12.77
C THR A 74 8.55 -0.46 -12.29
N TRP A 75 9.34 0.25 -11.49
CA TRP A 75 10.59 -0.24 -10.89
C TRP A 75 10.37 -1.09 -9.64
N CYS A 76 9.13 -1.16 -9.13
CA CYS A 76 8.77 -1.91 -7.93
C CYS A 76 8.41 -3.36 -8.30
N MET A 77 9.24 -4.33 -7.91
CA MET A 77 8.99 -5.75 -8.20
C MET A 77 7.75 -6.30 -7.47
N PRO A 78 7.52 -6.04 -6.17
CA PRO A 78 6.30 -6.48 -5.47
C PRO A 78 5.02 -5.86 -6.06
N CYS A 79 5.09 -4.65 -6.63
CA CYS A 79 3.95 -4.03 -7.32
C CYS A 79 3.57 -4.81 -8.59
N ARG A 80 4.57 -5.40 -9.27
CA ARG A 80 4.32 -6.26 -10.43
C ARG A 80 3.65 -7.58 -10.00
N GLU A 81 4.05 -8.15 -8.88
CA GLU A 81 3.50 -9.40 -8.36
C GLU A 81 2.05 -9.23 -7.95
N GLU A 82 1.70 -8.14 -7.27
CA GLU A 82 0.32 -7.87 -6.86
C GLU A 82 -0.62 -7.43 -7.99
N HIS A 83 -0.08 -7.02 -9.15
CA HIS A 83 -0.86 -6.43 -10.24
C HIS A 83 -2.01 -7.33 -10.72
N ILE A 84 -1.85 -8.64 -10.64
CA ILE A 84 -2.90 -9.60 -10.96
C ILE A 84 -4.11 -9.45 -10.02
N PHE A 85 -3.89 -9.17 -8.73
CA PHE A 85 -4.97 -8.98 -7.77
C PHE A 85 -5.67 -7.63 -7.98
N ILE A 86 -4.91 -6.59 -8.33
CA ILE A 86 -5.50 -5.29 -8.69
C ILE A 86 -6.41 -5.43 -9.92
N LYS A 87 -6.00 -6.24 -10.92
CA LYS A 87 -6.86 -6.56 -12.07
C LYS A 87 -8.13 -7.31 -11.65
N ARG A 88 -8.01 -8.28 -10.76
CA ARG A 88 -9.17 -9.03 -10.25
C ARG A 88 -10.17 -8.11 -9.56
N PHE A 89 -9.75 -7.14 -8.75
CA PHE A 89 -10.65 -6.15 -8.16
C PHE A 89 -11.39 -5.32 -9.21
N ALA A 90 -10.73 -4.95 -10.31
CA ALA A 90 -11.36 -4.19 -11.39
C ALA A 90 -12.37 -5.02 -12.19
N GLU A 91 -12.05 -6.29 -12.47
CA GLU A 91 -12.80 -7.18 -13.35
C GLU A 91 -13.91 -7.94 -12.60
N GLU A 92 -13.57 -8.57 -11.46
CA GLU A 92 -14.50 -9.45 -10.72
C GLU A 92 -15.43 -8.65 -9.81
N GLU A 93 -14.94 -7.61 -9.15
CA GLU A 93 -15.71 -6.81 -8.19
C GLU A 93 -16.26 -5.51 -8.81
N SER A 94 -15.92 -5.21 -10.08
CA SER A 94 -16.28 -3.96 -10.76
C SER A 94 -15.91 -2.70 -9.98
N LEU A 95 -14.84 -2.80 -9.17
CA LEU A 95 -14.42 -1.76 -8.26
C LEU A 95 -13.67 -0.67 -9.01
N LYS A 96 -13.97 0.58 -8.70
CA LYS A 96 -13.19 1.71 -9.21
C LYS A 96 -11.84 1.77 -8.53
N ILE A 97 -10.76 1.76 -9.33
CA ILE A 97 -9.39 1.76 -8.83
C ILE A 97 -8.66 2.98 -9.35
N ILE A 98 -8.02 3.72 -8.43
CA ILE A 98 -7.11 4.83 -8.78
C ILE A 98 -5.68 4.38 -8.51
N GLY A 99 -4.86 4.40 -9.55
CA GLY A 99 -3.43 4.15 -9.43
C GLY A 99 -2.67 5.44 -9.18
N ILE A 100 -1.88 5.50 -8.10
CA ILE A 100 -0.95 6.61 -7.84
C ILE A 100 0.45 6.16 -8.22
N ASN A 101 0.93 6.68 -9.37
CA ASN A 101 2.24 6.32 -9.92
C ASN A 101 3.33 7.12 -9.20
N TYR A 102 4.07 6.44 -8.33
CA TYR A 102 5.03 7.03 -7.40
C TYR A 102 6.41 7.18 -8.01
N LYS A 103 6.89 8.42 -8.18
CA LYS A 103 8.26 8.77 -8.62
C LYS A 103 8.73 7.93 -9.81
N ASP A 104 7.95 7.89 -10.87
CA ASP A 104 8.19 7.03 -12.02
C ASP A 104 8.24 7.82 -13.34
N ASN A 105 8.63 7.14 -14.41
CA ASN A 105 8.66 7.68 -15.76
C ASN A 105 7.34 7.37 -16.48
N ASN A 106 6.68 8.41 -17.00
CA ASN A 106 5.39 8.29 -17.68
C ASN A 106 5.40 7.27 -18.82
N GLN A 107 6.43 7.30 -19.69
CA GLN A 107 6.54 6.40 -20.82
C GLN A 107 6.69 4.94 -20.38
N LYS A 108 7.52 4.68 -19.37
CA LYS A 108 7.67 3.34 -18.79
C LYS A 108 6.37 2.84 -18.18
N THR A 109 5.64 3.73 -17.49
CA THR A 109 4.34 3.39 -16.89
C THR A 109 3.32 3.02 -17.98
N ILE A 110 3.25 3.77 -19.08
CA ILE A 110 2.37 3.46 -20.21
C ILE A 110 2.71 2.09 -20.82
N GLU A 111 3.98 1.82 -21.08
CA GLU A 111 4.44 0.54 -21.63
C GLU A 111 4.15 -0.63 -20.68
N TRP A 112 4.38 -0.42 -19.39
CA TRP A 112 4.12 -1.41 -18.34
C TRP A 112 2.63 -1.78 -18.28
N LEU A 113 1.74 -0.77 -18.27
CA LEU A 113 0.28 -0.97 -18.27
C LEU A 113 -0.23 -1.59 -19.57
N LYS A 114 0.34 -1.23 -20.72
CA LYS A 114 0.03 -1.89 -22.01
C LYS A 114 0.40 -3.38 -21.99
N LYS A 115 1.53 -3.73 -21.38
CA LYS A 115 2.03 -5.11 -21.32
C LYS A 115 1.26 -5.99 -20.34
N LEU A 116 0.89 -5.47 -19.17
CA LEU A 116 0.28 -6.24 -18.08
C LEU A 116 -1.25 -6.08 -18.00
N GLY A 117 -1.81 -5.14 -18.76
CA GLY A 117 -3.19 -4.68 -18.65
C GLY A 117 -3.32 -3.50 -17.70
N ASN A 118 -4.29 -2.62 -17.97
CA ASN A 118 -4.56 -1.44 -17.13
C ASN A 118 -5.85 -1.63 -16.32
N PRO A 119 -5.77 -1.92 -15.02
CA PRO A 119 -6.94 -2.07 -14.15
C PRO A 119 -7.44 -0.72 -13.59
N TYR A 120 -6.69 0.35 -13.79
CA TYR A 120 -6.98 1.64 -13.17
C TYR A 120 -7.98 2.44 -13.99
N SER A 121 -9.03 2.94 -13.34
CA SER A 121 -9.95 3.92 -13.92
C SER A 121 -9.28 5.27 -14.15
N ASN A 122 -8.27 5.59 -13.35
CA ASN A 122 -7.37 6.72 -13.55
C ASN A 122 -5.98 6.42 -12.97
N VAL A 123 -4.94 6.86 -13.66
CA VAL A 123 -3.55 6.82 -13.18
C VAL A 123 -3.10 8.25 -12.99
N ILE A 124 -2.77 8.61 -11.77
CA ILE A 124 -2.32 9.95 -11.39
C ILE A 124 -0.84 9.94 -11.02
N LEU A 125 -0.18 11.08 -11.24
CA LEU A 125 1.26 11.19 -11.15
C LEU A 125 1.68 11.81 -9.82
N ASP A 126 2.46 11.07 -9.03
CA ASP A 126 3.14 11.58 -7.84
C ASP A 126 4.65 11.73 -8.11
N LYS A 127 4.98 12.72 -8.98
CA LYS A 127 6.35 12.92 -9.51
C LYS A 127 7.40 13.15 -8.41
N ASN A 128 7.02 13.81 -7.33
CA ASN A 128 7.92 14.16 -6.23
C ASN A 128 7.69 13.35 -4.95
N GLY A 129 6.67 12.50 -4.91
CA GLY A 129 6.32 11.68 -3.74
C GLY A 129 5.52 12.44 -2.68
N ARG A 130 4.99 13.63 -3.00
CA ARG A 130 4.26 14.45 -2.03
C ARG A 130 2.92 13.83 -1.66
N ILE A 131 2.21 13.28 -2.65
CA ILE A 131 0.93 12.61 -2.41
C ILE A 131 1.14 11.41 -1.48
N ALA A 132 2.17 10.59 -1.74
CA ALA A 132 2.51 9.46 -0.89
C ALA A 132 2.80 9.88 0.56
N ILE A 133 3.53 10.98 0.77
CA ILE A 133 3.80 11.53 2.11
C ILE A 133 2.49 11.96 2.79
N ASP A 134 1.64 12.69 2.09
CA ASP A 134 0.36 13.18 2.62
C ASP A 134 -0.60 12.02 2.96
N TRP A 135 -0.50 10.87 2.26
CA TRP A 135 -1.21 9.62 2.55
C TRP A 135 -0.53 8.74 3.60
N GLY A 136 0.63 9.14 4.11
CA GLY A 136 1.39 8.38 5.09
C GLY A 136 1.92 7.05 4.55
N VAL A 137 2.24 7.00 3.24
CA VAL A 137 2.84 5.84 2.58
C VAL A 137 4.29 5.73 3.00
N TYR A 138 4.70 4.58 3.52
CA TYR A 138 6.10 4.31 3.92
C TYR A 138 6.91 3.65 2.81
N GLY A 139 6.23 2.93 1.93
CA GLY A 139 6.84 2.23 0.81
C GLY A 139 5.77 1.72 -0.15
N ILE A 140 6.17 1.30 -1.34
CA ILE A 140 5.26 0.72 -2.33
C ILE A 140 5.52 -0.79 -2.50
N PRO A 141 4.47 -1.58 -2.76
CA PRO A 141 3.07 -1.15 -2.93
C PRO A 141 2.36 -0.87 -1.60
N GLU A 142 1.41 0.05 -1.64
CA GLU A 142 0.41 0.23 -0.59
C GLU A 142 -0.98 0.46 -1.20
N THR A 143 -1.99 -0.14 -0.58
CA THR A 143 -3.37 -0.09 -1.07
C THR A 143 -4.31 0.40 0.02
N PHE A 144 -5.21 1.32 -0.33
CA PHE A 144 -6.18 1.91 0.58
C PHE A 144 -7.59 1.67 0.06
N ILE A 145 -8.56 1.48 0.98
CA ILE A 145 -9.99 1.51 0.68
C ILE A 145 -10.57 2.82 1.20
N VAL A 146 -11.22 3.55 0.33
CA VAL A 146 -11.92 4.80 0.62
C VAL A 146 -13.42 4.57 0.46
N ASP A 147 -14.21 4.93 1.47
CA ASP A 147 -15.66 4.78 1.44
C ASP A 147 -16.40 5.86 0.62
N LYS A 148 -17.72 5.71 0.50
CA LYS A 148 -18.63 6.64 -0.19
C LYS A 148 -18.67 8.05 0.41
N LYS A 149 -18.04 8.28 1.56
CA LYS A 149 -17.92 9.60 2.23
C LYS A 149 -16.52 10.20 2.05
N GLY A 150 -15.60 9.51 1.36
CA GLY A 150 -14.22 9.95 1.20
C GLY A 150 -13.35 9.68 2.43
N VAL A 151 -13.74 8.73 3.28
CA VAL A 151 -13.01 8.34 4.49
C VAL A 151 -12.19 7.08 4.22
N ILE A 152 -10.93 7.08 4.61
CA ILE A 152 -10.04 5.93 4.50
C ILE A 152 -10.45 4.88 5.55
N LYS A 153 -10.90 3.71 5.10
CA LYS A 153 -11.39 2.62 5.96
C LYS A 153 -10.39 1.51 6.18
N TYR A 154 -9.49 1.31 5.24
CA TYR A 154 -8.48 0.26 5.33
C TYR A 154 -7.19 0.68 4.63
N ARG A 155 -6.07 0.16 5.12
CA ARG A 155 -4.74 0.27 4.51
C ARG A 155 -4.07 -1.10 4.51
N GLN A 156 -3.59 -1.52 3.37
CA GLN A 156 -2.67 -2.63 3.20
C GLN A 156 -1.28 -2.07 2.90
N ALA A 157 -0.33 -2.28 3.78
CA ALA A 157 1.08 -2.03 3.52
C ALA A 157 1.72 -3.30 2.97
N GLY A 158 2.45 -3.19 1.86
CA GLY A 158 3.03 -4.33 1.15
C GLY A 158 2.08 -4.99 0.15
N PRO A 159 2.56 -6.01 -0.57
CA PRO A 159 1.86 -6.60 -1.70
C PRO A 159 0.61 -7.38 -1.28
N ILE A 160 -0.37 -7.41 -2.18
CA ILE A 160 -1.60 -8.17 -2.02
C ILE A 160 -1.33 -9.63 -2.39
N SER A 161 -1.63 -10.54 -1.45
CA SER A 161 -1.67 -12.00 -1.65
C SER A 161 -3.13 -12.47 -1.79
N ASP A 162 -3.35 -13.77 -2.09
CA ASP A 162 -4.69 -14.36 -2.10
C ASP A 162 -5.45 -14.19 -0.77
N GLU A 163 -4.74 -14.27 0.35
CA GLU A 163 -5.31 -14.07 1.69
C GLU A 163 -5.74 -12.61 1.87
N ILE A 164 -4.85 -11.67 1.52
CA ILE A 164 -5.13 -10.23 1.60
C ILE A 164 -6.26 -9.84 0.63
N TYR A 165 -6.30 -10.42 -0.58
CA TYR A 165 -7.39 -10.20 -1.53
C TYR A 165 -8.75 -10.57 -0.92
N LYS A 166 -8.88 -11.75 -0.31
CA LYS A 166 -10.10 -12.19 0.38
C LYS A 166 -10.47 -11.25 1.53
N LYS A 167 -9.48 -10.83 2.33
CA LYS A 167 -9.68 -9.88 3.44
C LYS A 167 -10.20 -8.54 2.94
N ILE A 168 -9.63 -7.99 1.87
CA ILE A 168 -10.06 -6.73 1.26
C ILE A 168 -11.51 -6.83 0.79
N ASN A 169 -11.91 -7.92 0.12
CA ASN A 169 -13.28 -8.14 -0.34
C ASN A 169 -14.28 -8.20 0.82
N LEU A 170 -13.94 -8.85 1.92
CA LEU A 170 -14.78 -8.85 3.12
C LEU A 170 -15.00 -7.43 3.65
N ILE A 171 -13.93 -6.63 3.72
CA ILE A 171 -14.00 -5.23 4.19
C ILE A 171 -14.86 -4.38 3.26
N ILE A 172 -14.73 -4.53 1.94
CA ILE A 172 -15.55 -3.82 0.94
C ILE A 172 -17.04 -4.14 1.17
N ASN A 173 -17.38 -5.43 1.29
CA ASN A 173 -18.74 -5.88 1.54
C ASN A 173 -19.33 -5.36 2.87
N GLU A 174 -18.49 -5.15 3.89
CA GLU A 174 -18.92 -4.54 5.16
C GLU A 174 -19.19 -3.04 5.02
N ILE A 175 -18.40 -2.33 4.19
CA ILE A 175 -18.55 -0.88 3.96
C ILE A 175 -19.77 -0.57 3.06
N GLU A 176 -20.18 -1.52 2.21
CA GLU A 176 -21.33 -1.38 1.31
C GLU A 176 -22.68 -1.44 2.01
N LYS A 177 -22.73 -2.17 3.13
CA LYS A 177 -23.95 -2.33 3.97
C LYS A 177 -24.27 -1.07 4.76
#